data_f7452e72b232a26d60905d7e414f29c0
#
_entry.id   f7452e72b232a26d60905d7e414f29c0
#
_cell.length_a   1.000
_cell.length_b   1.000
_cell.length_c   1.000
_cell.angle_alpha   90.00
_cell.angle_beta   90.00
_cell.angle_gamma   90.00
#
_symmetry.space_group_name_H-M   'P 1'
#
loop_
_entity.id
_entity.type
_entity.pdbx_description
1 polymer ?
#
loop_
_entity_poly.entity_id
_entity_poly.type
_entity_poly.pdbx_seq_one_letter_code
_entity_poly.pdbx_strand_id
1 'polypeptide(L)'
;MALQAPNVGGKGKVTLQEAVFGVEPRESLLHEMVRAEQASRRQGTHATKTRGEVAGGRAKPFRQKGTGRARQGTTRAAQFAGGGVVFGPQPRSYAVKVNRKAYLKARRMALSLHAASDSIGVFDGAFDAPRTKDAIALIAKWRQDRPLVVVIDDAEDAAAYSFRNLPKSVVLTVDELGVEAILWARSLLVSGSVPGAPGSLVYVREDR
;
A
#
# COMPACT_ATOMS: atom_id res chain seq x y z
N MET A 1 -23.18 -6.72 21.59
CA MET A 1 -24.06 -6.83 20.40
C MET A 1 -23.24 -7.50 19.30
N ALA A 2 -23.83 -8.45 18.55
CA ALA A 2 -23.10 -9.08 17.44
C ALA A 2 -22.82 -8.04 16.35
N LEU A 3 -21.54 -7.91 15.94
CA LEU A 3 -21.13 -7.07 14.82
C LEU A 3 -21.71 -7.64 13.53
N GLN A 4 -22.37 -6.82 12.72
CA GLN A 4 -23.05 -7.26 11.50
C GLN A 4 -22.74 -6.30 10.34
N ALA A 5 -22.58 -6.86 9.14
CA ALA A 5 -22.44 -6.11 7.89
C ALA A 5 -23.64 -6.34 6.98
N PRO A 6 -24.14 -5.33 6.25
CA PRO A 6 -25.22 -5.51 5.28
C PRO A 6 -24.77 -6.37 4.09
N ASN A 7 -25.65 -7.23 3.60
CA ASN A 7 -25.47 -7.91 2.33
C ASN A 7 -25.94 -6.97 1.19
N VAL A 8 -24.97 -6.48 0.40
CA VAL A 8 -25.18 -5.51 -0.67
C VAL A 8 -25.66 -6.23 -1.93
N GLY A 9 -26.93 -6.07 -2.29
CA GLY A 9 -27.55 -6.77 -3.41
C GLY A 9 -28.35 -8.01 -3.01
N GLY A 10 -28.11 -8.56 -1.82
CA GLY A 10 -28.87 -9.66 -1.23
C GLY A 10 -29.86 -9.22 -0.13
N LYS A 11 -30.52 -10.18 0.50
CA LYS A 11 -31.37 -9.95 1.67
C LYS A 11 -30.60 -10.36 2.94
N GLY A 12 -30.66 -9.50 3.97
CA GLY A 12 -30.12 -9.84 5.30
C GLY A 12 -28.81 -9.18 5.64
N LYS A 13 -28.23 -9.61 6.77
CA LYS A 13 -26.95 -9.14 7.30
C LYS A 13 -26.04 -10.34 7.55
N VAL A 14 -24.74 -10.15 7.36
CA VAL A 14 -23.70 -11.15 7.63
C VAL A 14 -23.10 -10.86 9.01
N THR A 15 -22.97 -11.87 9.85
CA THR A 15 -22.34 -11.73 11.17
C THR A 15 -20.83 -11.69 11.03
N LEU A 16 -20.21 -10.66 11.59
CA LEU A 16 -18.77 -10.48 11.62
C LEU A 16 -18.16 -11.20 12.83
N GLN A 17 -16.98 -11.81 12.66
CA GLN A 17 -16.28 -12.49 13.76
C GLN A 17 -15.67 -11.48 14.73
N GLU A 18 -16.05 -11.50 15.99
CA GLU A 18 -15.57 -10.59 17.04
C GLU A 18 -14.05 -10.65 17.22
N ALA A 19 -13.44 -11.82 17.07
CA ALA A 19 -11.98 -12.00 17.15
C ALA A 19 -11.20 -11.20 16.08
N VAL A 20 -11.85 -10.82 14.97
CA VAL A 20 -11.25 -10.05 13.86
C VAL A 20 -11.68 -8.61 13.91
N PHE A 21 -12.96 -8.35 14.15
CA PHE A 21 -13.59 -7.03 14.02
C PHE A 21 -13.89 -6.34 15.35
N GLY A 22 -13.56 -6.98 16.49
CA GLY A 22 -13.76 -6.45 17.84
C GLY A 22 -12.47 -6.00 18.53
N VAL A 23 -11.38 -5.80 17.81
CA VAL A 23 -10.08 -5.43 18.40
C VAL A 23 -10.00 -3.92 18.61
N GLU A 24 -9.65 -3.50 19.84
CA GLU A 24 -9.46 -2.08 20.18
C GLU A 24 -8.35 -1.44 19.35
N PRO A 25 -8.62 -0.33 18.63
CA PRO A 25 -7.64 0.33 17.79
C PRO A 25 -6.57 1.07 18.61
N ARG A 26 -5.31 1.01 18.14
CA ARG A 26 -4.18 1.79 18.66
C ARG A 26 -3.56 2.60 17.52
N GLU A 27 -3.71 3.91 17.55
CA GLU A 27 -3.24 4.82 16.50
C GLU A 27 -1.75 4.69 16.22
N SER A 28 -0.92 4.57 17.26
CA SER A 28 0.54 4.45 17.12
C SER A 28 0.95 3.22 16.28
N LEU A 29 0.31 2.07 16.55
CA LEU A 29 0.60 0.84 15.80
C LEU A 29 0.10 0.93 14.35
N LEU A 30 -1.08 1.48 14.14
CA LEU A 30 -1.64 1.69 12.78
C LEU A 30 -0.74 2.61 11.96
N HIS A 31 -0.32 3.74 12.54
CA HIS A 31 0.58 4.69 11.90
C HIS A 31 1.94 4.07 11.54
N GLU A 32 2.53 3.28 12.44
CA GLU A 32 3.79 2.59 12.21
C GLU A 32 3.68 1.61 11.02
N MET A 33 2.58 0.82 10.96
CA MET A 33 2.36 -0.12 9.87
C MET A 33 2.15 0.57 8.53
N VAL A 34 1.34 1.63 8.48
CA VAL A 34 1.16 2.42 7.25
C VAL A 34 2.47 3.01 6.76
N ARG A 35 3.29 3.57 7.67
CA ARG A 35 4.62 4.09 7.30
C ARG A 35 5.54 3.00 6.76
N ALA A 36 5.51 1.81 7.33
CA ALA A 36 6.30 0.68 6.87
C ALA A 36 5.87 0.22 5.47
N GLU A 37 4.56 0.11 5.21
CA GLU A 37 4.02 -0.24 3.89
C GLU A 37 4.40 0.80 2.83
N GLN A 38 4.22 2.09 3.12
CA GLN A 38 4.58 3.19 2.21
C GLN A 38 6.09 3.23 1.94
N ALA A 39 6.91 3.02 2.96
CA ALA A 39 8.36 2.98 2.81
C ALA A 39 8.80 1.80 1.93
N SER A 40 8.16 0.64 2.07
CA SER A 40 8.48 -0.57 1.28
C SER A 40 8.19 -0.42 -0.22
N ARG A 41 7.24 0.45 -0.60
CA ARG A 41 6.91 0.72 -2.01
C ARG A 41 7.94 1.64 -2.70
N ARG A 42 8.81 2.31 -1.95
CA ARG A 42 9.81 3.20 -2.52
C ARG A 42 10.92 2.39 -3.15
N GLN A 43 11.20 2.63 -4.43
CA GLN A 43 12.26 1.94 -5.19
C GLN A 43 13.67 2.38 -4.78
N GLY A 44 13.84 3.62 -4.29
CA GLY A 44 15.13 4.14 -3.83
C GLY A 44 16.20 4.24 -4.91
N THR A 45 15.82 4.47 -6.17
CA THR A 45 16.70 4.48 -7.35
C THR A 45 17.49 5.78 -7.55
N HIS A 46 17.38 6.74 -6.63
CA HIS A 46 18.13 7.99 -6.71
C HIS A 46 19.63 7.74 -6.57
N ALA A 47 20.40 8.34 -7.46
CA ALA A 47 21.86 8.22 -7.47
C ALA A 47 22.53 9.52 -7.90
N THR A 48 23.70 9.78 -7.36
CA THR A 48 24.59 10.84 -7.83
C THR A 48 25.98 10.27 -8.06
N LYS A 49 26.69 10.86 -9.02
CA LYS A 49 28.06 10.42 -9.35
C LYS A 49 29.05 11.02 -8.37
N THR A 50 29.85 10.18 -7.76
CA THR A 50 31.01 10.56 -6.97
C THR A 50 32.16 11.02 -7.88
N ARG A 51 33.20 11.62 -7.32
CA ARG A 51 34.40 12.04 -8.04
C ARG A 51 35.03 10.93 -8.89
N GLY A 52 34.91 9.66 -8.45
CA GLY A 52 35.44 8.51 -9.19
C GLY A 52 34.63 8.15 -10.43
N GLU A 53 33.31 8.38 -10.39
CA GLU A 53 32.35 7.97 -11.40
C GLU A 53 32.08 9.03 -12.47
N VAL A 54 32.43 10.29 -12.20
CA VAL A 54 32.31 11.38 -13.21
C VAL A 54 33.28 11.14 -14.33
N ALA A 55 32.84 11.28 -15.58
CA ALA A 55 33.68 11.24 -16.77
C ALA A 55 34.69 12.39 -16.75
N GLY A 56 35.88 12.17 -17.29
CA GLY A 56 36.93 13.21 -17.40
C GLY A 56 38.32 12.69 -17.13
N GLY A 57 39.31 13.58 -17.28
CA GLY A 57 40.71 13.26 -17.12
C GLY A 57 41.11 12.89 -15.69
N ARG A 58 42.01 11.92 -15.56
CA ARG A 58 42.64 11.57 -14.28
C ARG A 58 43.89 12.39 -14.00
N ALA A 59 44.37 13.18 -14.98
CA ALA A 59 45.58 13.98 -14.87
C ALA A 59 45.43 15.08 -13.82
N LYS A 60 46.51 15.38 -13.13
CA LYS A 60 46.61 16.52 -12.23
C LYS A 60 46.54 17.82 -13.03
N PRO A 61 45.68 18.80 -12.67
CA PRO A 61 45.49 20.03 -13.46
C PRO A 61 46.73 20.86 -13.63
N PHE A 62 47.62 20.92 -12.62
CA PHE A 62 48.89 21.64 -12.61
C PHE A 62 49.85 21.06 -11.56
N ARG A 63 51.11 21.46 -11.63
CA ARG A 63 52.17 21.02 -10.69
C ARG A 63 51.86 21.41 -9.25
N GLN A 64 52.42 20.64 -8.27
CA GLN A 64 52.09 20.74 -6.85
C GLN A 64 52.51 22.08 -6.20
N LYS A 65 53.58 22.71 -6.69
CA LYS A 65 54.17 23.97 -6.17
C LYS A 65 54.55 24.91 -7.31
N GLY A 66 54.74 26.22 -7.03
CA GLY A 66 55.20 27.19 -8.00
C GLY A 66 54.15 27.73 -8.97
N THR A 67 52.83 27.62 -8.64
CA THR A 67 51.74 28.16 -9.47
C THR A 67 50.98 29.30 -8.80
N GLY A 68 51.24 29.60 -7.53
CA GLY A 68 50.48 30.60 -6.76
C GLY A 68 48.99 30.26 -6.52
N ARG A 69 48.53 29.07 -6.93
CA ARG A 69 47.13 28.61 -6.81
C ARG A 69 46.99 27.57 -5.72
N ALA A 70 45.74 27.39 -5.23
CA ALA A 70 45.41 26.30 -4.32
C ALA A 70 45.68 24.94 -4.97
N ARG A 71 46.23 24.01 -4.20
CA ARG A 71 46.59 22.66 -4.69
C ARG A 71 45.36 21.89 -5.13
N GLN A 72 45.40 21.28 -6.32
CA GLN A 72 44.31 20.48 -6.88
C GLN A 72 44.84 19.11 -7.35
N GLY A 73 44.07 18.07 -7.07
CA GLY A 73 44.38 16.69 -7.49
C GLY A 73 43.71 16.27 -8.78
N THR A 74 42.53 16.81 -9.06
CA THR A 74 41.74 16.49 -10.25
C THR A 74 40.70 17.57 -10.53
N THR A 75 40.31 17.73 -11.78
CA THR A 75 39.22 18.61 -12.22
C THR A 75 37.84 18.05 -11.92
N ARG A 76 37.73 16.76 -11.54
CA ARG A 76 36.50 16.11 -11.16
C ARG A 76 36.11 16.27 -9.68
N ALA A 77 36.89 17.01 -8.91
CA ALA A 77 36.61 17.28 -7.51
C ALA A 77 35.33 18.16 -7.37
N ALA A 78 34.64 18.04 -6.23
CA ALA A 78 33.34 18.67 -6.01
C ALA A 78 33.32 20.20 -6.11
N GLN A 79 34.47 20.86 -5.91
CA GLN A 79 34.61 22.32 -6.04
C GLN A 79 34.64 22.81 -7.50
N PHE A 80 34.78 21.93 -8.47
CA PHE A 80 34.78 22.32 -9.88
C PHE A 80 33.39 22.12 -10.51
N ALA A 81 33.02 23.01 -11.42
CA ALA A 81 31.83 22.84 -12.24
C ALA A 81 31.91 21.51 -13.03
N GLY A 82 30.90 20.70 -12.95
CA GLY A 82 30.91 19.36 -13.53
C GLY A 82 31.65 18.30 -12.71
N GLY A 83 32.13 18.64 -11.52
CA GLY A 83 32.73 17.68 -10.58
C GLY A 83 31.70 16.76 -9.90
N GLY A 84 32.19 15.73 -9.19
CA GLY A 84 31.37 14.79 -8.48
C GLY A 84 30.79 15.34 -7.18
N VAL A 85 29.68 14.74 -6.72
CA VAL A 85 29.06 15.05 -5.43
C VAL A 85 29.76 14.26 -4.33
N VAL A 86 30.00 14.88 -3.15
CA VAL A 86 30.74 14.22 -2.06
C VAL A 86 29.88 13.23 -1.32
N PHE A 87 28.72 13.65 -0.78
CA PHE A 87 27.77 12.84 -0.01
C PHE A 87 26.37 12.93 -0.64
N GLY A 88 26.30 12.65 -1.93
CA GLY A 88 25.02 12.63 -2.62
C GLY A 88 24.21 11.38 -2.32
N PRO A 89 22.92 11.40 -2.66
CA PRO A 89 22.07 10.24 -2.49
C PRO A 89 22.59 9.05 -3.31
N GLN A 90 22.53 7.87 -2.71
CA GLN A 90 22.88 6.60 -3.34
C GLN A 90 21.66 5.66 -3.29
N PRO A 91 21.53 4.72 -4.23
CA PRO A 91 20.46 3.75 -4.20
C PRO A 91 20.43 2.98 -2.89
N ARG A 92 19.26 2.91 -2.27
CA ARG A 92 19.08 2.16 -1.01
C ARG A 92 17.67 1.60 -0.90
N SER A 93 17.53 0.51 -0.17
CA SER A 93 16.23 0.01 0.24
C SER A 93 15.64 0.88 1.37
N TYR A 94 14.34 1.13 1.28
CA TYR A 94 13.56 1.80 2.32
C TYR A 94 12.67 0.82 3.10
N ALA A 95 12.74 -0.47 2.79
CA ALA A 95 11.95 -1.48 3.47
C ALA A 95 12.25 -1.51 4.97
N VAL A 96 11.20 -1.48 5.77
CA VAL A 96 11.24 -1.57 7.22
C VAL A 96 10.77 -2.94 7.64
N LYS A 97 11.57 -3.65 8.44
CA LYS A 97 11.18 -4.97 8.98
C LYS A 97 10.10 -4.78 10.05
N VAL A 98 8.97 -5.43 9.85
CA VAL A 98 7.83 -5.42 10.76
C VAL A 98 7.61 -6.81 11.34
N ASN A 99 7.25 -6.90 12.62
CA ASN A 99 6.89 -8.16 13.25
C ASN A 99 5.52 -8.65 12.73
N ARG A 100 5.46 -9.90 12.24
CA ARG A 100 4.23 -10.49 11.66
C ARG A 100 3.02 -10.39 12.62
N LYS A 101 3.20 -10.70 13.91
CA LYS A 101 2.13 -10.59 14.91
C LYS A 101 1.61 -9.15 15.07
N ALA A 102 2.49 -8.15 15.02
CA ALA A 102 2.13 -6.74 15.09
C ALA A 102 1.34 -6.31 13.85
N TYR A 103 1.78 -6.72 12.66
CA TYR A 103 1.10 -6.45 11.39
C TYR A 103 -0.33 -7.04 11.36
N LEU A 104 -0.48 -8.33 11.72
CA LEU A 104 -1.79 -8.97 11.79
C LEU A 104 -2.72 -8.31 12.80
N LYS A 105 -2.19 -7.88 13.95
CA LYS A 105 -2.95 -7.13 14.94
C LYS A 105 -3.41 -5.77 14.40
N ALA A 106 -2.53 -5.03 13.72
CA ALA A 106 -2.87 -3.75 13.10
C ALA A 106 -3.95 -3.91 12.01
N ARG A 107 -3.87 -4.98 11.19
CA ARG A 107 -4.88 -5.28 10.18
C ARG A 107 -6.25 -5.52 10.80
N ARG A 108 -6.31 -6.30 11.90
CA ARG A 108 -7.57 -6.50 12.66
C ARG A 108 -8.09 -5.19 13.25
N MET A 109 -7.23 -4.35 13.81
CA MET A 109 -7.60 -3.03 14.34
C MET A 109 -8.20 -2.14 13.25
N ALA A 110 -7.60 -2.09 12.05
CA ALA A 110 -8.10 -1.32 10.92
C ALA A 110 -9.49 -1.81 10.46
N LEU A 111 -9.70 -3.14 10.40
CA LEU A 111 -10.99 -3.73 10.11
C LEU A 111 -12.04 -3.44 11.20
N SER A 112 -11.63 -3.41 12.47
CA SER A 112 -12.51 -3.08 13.60
C SER A 112 -13.02 -1.64 13.53
N LEU A 113 -12.21 -0.69 13.06
CA LEU A 113 -12.64 0.69 12.82
C LEU A 113 -13.77 0.76 11.78
N HIS A 114 -13.66 0.00 10.69
CA HIS A 114 -14.71 -0.08 9.69
C HIS A 114 -15.99 -0.75 10.23
N ALA A 115 -15.84 -1.79 11.05
CA ALA A 115 -16.99 -2.44 11.69
C ALA A 115 -17.71 -1.50 12.65
N ALA A 116 -16.95 -0.71 13.44
CA ALA A 116 -17.51 0.27 14.37
C ALA A 116 -18.22 1.46 13.67
N SER A 117 -17.82 1.79 12.44
CA SER A 117 -18.42 2.86 11.62
C SER A 117 -19.48 2.38 10.64
N ASP A 118 -19.89 1.09 10.70
CA ASP A 118 -20.84 0.46 9.77
C ASP A 118 -20.47 0.66 8.29
N SER A 119 -19.19 0.72 7.98
CA SER A 119 -18.66 0.99 6.65
C SER A 119 -18.21 -0.26 5.88
N ILE A 120 -18.52 -1.45 6.38
CA ILE A 120 -18.29 -2.73 5.71
C ILE A 120 -19.58 -3.20 5.06
N GLY A 121 -19.52 -3.64 3.79
CA GLY A 121 -20.58 -4.35 3.09
C GLY A 121 -20.06 -5.67 2.53
N VAL A 122 -20.93 -6.65 2.44
CA VAL A 122 -20.64 -7.93 1.77
C VAL A 122 -21.51 -8.02 0.52
N PHE A 123 -20.97 -8.49 -0.59
CA PHE A 123 -21.76 -8.72 -1.81
C PHE A 123 -21.52 -10.15 -2.32
N ASP A 124 -22.52 -10.72 -2.95
CA ASP A 124 -22.34 -12.00 -3.63
C ASP A 124 -21.56 -11.75 -4.92
N GLY A 125 -20.36 -12.33 -5.04
CA GLY A 125 -19.36 -12.03 -6.05
C GLY A 125 -19.72 -12.42 -7.49
N ALA A 126 -20.94 -12.86 -7.75
CA ALA A 126 -21.42 -13.34 -9.05
C ALA A 126 -21.64 -12.18 -10.04
N PHE A 127 -20.62 -11.90 -10.85
CA PHE A 127 -20.74 -11.13 -12.08
C PHE A 127 -20.60 -12.08 -13.27
N ASP A 128 -21.63 -12.24 -14.08
CA ASP A 128 -21.60 -13.09 -15.28
C ASP A 128 -20.67 -12.54 -16.36
N ALA A 129 -20.53 -11.23 -16.40
CA ALA A 129 -19.64 -10.52 -17.35
C ALA A 129 -19.10 -9.22 -16.73
N PRO A 130 -17.91 -8.75 -17.16
CA PRO A 130 -17.36 -7.49 -16.66
C PRO A 130 -18.18 -6.29 -17.16
N ARG A 131 -18.93 -5.66 -16.26
CA ARG A 131 -19.78 -4.49 -16.55
C ARG A 131 -19.72 -3.47 -15.40
N THR A 132 -19.18 -2.31 -15.67
CA THR A 132 -19.14 -1.20 -14.70
C THR A 132 -20.54 -0.69 -14.31
N LYS A 133 -21.54 -0.83 -15.19
CA LYS A 133 -22.93 -0.44 -14.90
C LYS A 133 -23.52 -1.25 -13.75
N ASP A 134 -23.24 -2.55 -13.72
CA ASP A 134 -23.75 -3.46 -12.68
C ASP A 134 -23.07 -3.17 -11.34
N ALA A 135 -21.76 -2.88 -11.36
CA ALA A 135 -21.01 -2.44 -10.17
C ALA A 135 -21.56 -1.12 -9.60
N ILE A 136 -21.88 -0.14 -10.45
CA ILE A 136 -22.51 1.12 -10.03
C ILE A 136 -23.89 0.86 -9.44
N ALA A 137 -24.72 0.03 -10.07
CA ALA A 137 -26.04 -0.31 -9.57
C ALA A 137 -25.99 -1.04 -8.21
N LEU A 138 -24.98 -1.87 -7.98
CA LEU A 138 -24.74 -2.54 -6.72
C LEU A 138 -24.34 -1.54 -5.63
N ILE A 139 -23.38 -0.66 -5.89
CA ILE A 139 -22.95 0.38 -4.93
C ILE A 139 -24.10 1.34 -4.61
N ALA A 140 -24.95 1.67 -5.59
CA ALA A 140 -26.10 2.55 -5.39
C ALA A 140 -27.14 2.00 -4.39
N LYS A 141 -27.18 0.69 -4.18
CA LYS A 141 -28.03 0.02 -3.16
C LYS A 141 -27.43 0.06 -1.76
N TRP A 142 -26.17 0.48 -1.65
CA TRP A 142 -25.41 0.54 -0.41
C TRP A 142 -24.88 1.96 -0.19
N ARG A 143 -24.07 2.14 0.85
CA ARG A 143 -23.41 3.41 1.15
C ARG A 143 -22.37 3.74 0.07
N GLN A 144 -22.45 4.94 -0.51
CA GLN A 144 -21.57 5.37 -1.60
C GLN A 144 -20.36 6.20 -1.15
N ASP A 145 -19.95 6.11 0.10
CA ASP A 145 -18.82 6.87 0.63
C ASP A 145 -17.53 6.42 -0.05
N ARG A 146 -16.87 7.35 -0.75
CA ARG A 146 -15.57 7.13 -1.39
C ARG A 146 -14.47 7.83 -0.62
N PRO A 147 -13.26 7.32 -0.62
CA PRO A 147 -12.71 6.20 -1.41
C PRO A 147 -13.25 4.82 -0.99
N LEU A 148 -13.41 3.92 -1.97
CA LEU A 148 -13.93 2.57 -1.82
C LEU A 148 -12.80 1.56 -2.06
N VAL A 149 -12.66 0.59 -1.17
CA VAL A 149 -11.85 -0.62 -1.43
C VAL A 149 -12.78 -1.81 -1.60
N VAL A 150 -12.59 -2.54 -2.69
CA VAL A 150 -13.32 -3.77 -3.01
C VAL A 150 -12.36 -4.94 -2.84
N VAL A 151 -12.72 -5.88 -2.00
CA VAL A 151 -11.94 -7.10 -1.76
C VAL A 151 -12.64 -8.27 -2.44
N ILE A 152 -11.91 -8.91 -3.34
CA ILE A 152 -12.40 -10.02 -4.16
C ILE A 152 -11.53 -11.26 -3.96
N ASP A 153 -12.05 -12.41 -4.40
CA ASP A 153 -11.24 -13.62 -4.53
C ASP A 153 -10.46 -13.61 -5.86
N ASP A 154 -9.34 -14.33 -5.89
CA ASP A 154 -8.47 -14.44 -7.09
C ASP A 154 -9.22 -15.01 -8.32
N ALA A 155 -10.30 -15.76 -8.11
CA ALA A 155 -11.12 -16.33 -9.17
C ALA A 155 -12.17 -15.37 -9.76
N GLU A 156 -12.34 -14.16 -9.20
CA GLU A 156 -13.43 -13.23 -9.54
C GLU A 156 -13.00 -12.12 -10.52
N ASP A 157 -12.38 -12.47 -11.64
CA ASP A 157 -11.93 -11.52 -12.66
C ASP A 157 -13.05 -10.59 -13.17
N ALA A 158 -14.26 -11.10 -13.38
CA ALA A 158 -15.40 -10.32 -13.88
C ALA A 158 -15.79 -9.21 -12.90
N ALA A 159 -15.76 -9.50 -11.58
CA ALA A 159 -15.97 -8.50 -10.54
C ALA A 159 -14.84 -7.47 -10.54
N ALA A 160 -13.58 -7.93 -10.61
CA ALA A 160 -12.40 -7.04 -10.65
C ALA A 160 -12.51 -6.00 -11.77
N TYR A 161 -12.76 -6.45 -12.99
CA TYR A 161 -12.91 -5.56 -14.16
C TYR A 161 -14.12 -4.63 -14.05
N SER A 162 -15.20 -5.06 -13.37
CA SER A 162 -16.40 -4.25 -13.18
C SER A 162 -16.16 -3.05 -12.24
N PHE A 163 -15.37 -3.24 -11.17
CA PHE A 163 -15.09 -2.20 -10.18
C PHE A 163 -13.86 -1.33 -10.50
N ARG A 164 -12.86 -1.87 -11.21
CA ARG A 164 -11.56 -1.23 -11.43
C ARG A 164 -11.63 0.17 -12.04
N ASN A 165 -12.59 0.40 -12.94
CA ASN A 165 -12.73 1.68 -13.67
C ASN A 165 -13.47 2.76 -12.87
N LEU A 166 -13.97 2.47 -11.69
CA LEU A 166 -14.69 3.46 -10.89
C LEU A 166 -13.74 4.49 -10.26
N PRO A 167 -14.09 5.79 -10.26
CA PRO A 167 -13.25 6.83 -9.66
C PRO A 167 -13.15 6.63 -8.15
N LYS A 168 -11.93 6.78 -7.59
CA LYS A 168 -11.63 6.60 -6.17
C LYS A 168 -12.03 5.21 -5.64
N SER A 169 -11.89 4.19 -6.46
CA SER A 169 -12.03 2.79 -6.06
C SER A 169 -10.73 2.03 -6.32
N VAL A 170 -10.41 1.12 -5.43
CA VAL A 170 -9.29 0.20 -5.54
C VAL A 170 -9.83 -1.20 -5.36
N VAL A 171 -9.46 -2.10 -6.25
CA VAL A 171 -9.80 -3.51 -6.17
C VAL A 171 -8.56 -4.28 -5.76
N LEU A 172 -8.67 -5.09 -4.72
CA LEU A 172 -7.57 -5.85 -4.15
C LEU A 172 -8.04 -7.27 -3.84
N THR A 173 -7.10 -8.20 -3.92
CA THR A 173 -7.30 -9.53 -3.36
C THR A 173 -7.03 -9.52 -1.84
N VAL A 174 -7.38 -10.59 -1.15
CA VAL A 174 -7.14 -10.70 0.29
C VAL A 174 -5.65 -10.59 0.64
N ASP A 175 -4.78 -11.14 -0.22
CA ASP A 175 -3.34 -11.12 -0.01
C ASP A 175 -2.74 -9.71 -0.20
N GLU A 176 -3.31 -8.93 -1.10
CA GLU A 176 -2.89 -7.55 -1.40
C GLU A 176 -3.45 -6.52 -0.41
N LEU A 177 -4.47 -6.88 0.36
CA LEU A 177 -5.14 -5.98 1.28
C LEU A 177 -4.22 -5.58 2.44
N GLY A 178 -3.52 -4.48 2.33
CA GLY A 178 -2.65 -3.89 3.36
C GLY A 178 -3.42 -3.01 4.36
N VAL A 179 -2.75 -2.67 5.46
CA VAL A 179 -3.29 -1.76 6.50
C VAL A 179 -3.54 -0.37 5.92
N GLU A 180 -2.66 0.10 5.03
CA GLU A 180 -2.82 1.39 4.35
C GLU A 180 -4.09 1.45 3.52
N ALA A 181 -4.36 0.40 2.72
CA ALA A 181 -5.54 0.35 1.86
C ALA A 181 -6.84 0.35 2.69
N ILE A 182 -6.87 -0.40 3.79
CA ILE A 182 -8.02 -0.44 4.70
C ILE A 182 -8.27 0.95 5.30
N LEU A 183 -7.25 1.60 5.85
CA LEU A 183 -7.40 2.93 6.48
C LEU A 183 -7.66 4.07 5.48
N TRP A 184 -7.20 3.92 4.23
CA TRP A 184 -7.48 4.88 3.17
C TRP A 184 -8.95 4.86 2.73
N ALA A 185 -9.57 3.67 2.77
CA ALA A 185 -10.96 3.48 2.40
C ALA A 185 -11.91 4.20 3.38
N ARG A 186 -12.98 4.79 2.87
CA ARG A 186 -14.16 5.17 3.67
C ARG A 186 -15.18 4.05 3.74
N SER A 187 -15.21 3.21 2.72
CA SER A 187 -16.08 2.04 2.66
C SER A 187 -15.32 0.83 2.16
N LEU A 188 -15.58 -0.32 2.76
CA LEU A 188 -14.97 -1.60 2.44
C LEU A 188 -16.04 -2.56 1.94
N LEU A 189 -15.96 -2.98 0.70
CA LEU A 189 -16.88 -3.95 0.08
C LEU A 189 -16.15 -5.29 -0.10
N VAL A 190 -16.69 -6.35 0.47
CA VAL A 190 -16.06 -7.67 0.48
C VAL A 190 -16.91 -8.66 -0.29
N SER A 191 -16.29 -9.45 -1.17
CA SER A 191 -16.99 -10.54 -1.84
C SER A 191 -17.32 -11.68 -0.87
N GLY A 192 -18.51 -12.24 -0.99
CA GLY A 192 -18.97 -13.40 -0.24
C GLY A 192 -18.24 -14.69 -0.62
N SER A 193 -17.64 -14.75 -1.82
CA SER A 193 -16.85 -15.89 -2.32
C SER A 193 -15.47 -15.98 -1.67
N VAL A 194 -14.98 -14.90 -1.08
CA VAL A 194 -13.71 -14.90 -0.35
C VAL A 194 -13.76 -15.98 0.74
N PRO A 195 -12.87 -17.02 0.72
CA PRO A 195 -12.92 -18.15 1.62
C PRO A 195 -12.94 -17.69 3.09
N GLY A 196 -14.03 -17.96 3.81
CA GLY A 196 -14.21 -17.53 5.20
C GLY A 196 -14.48 -16.03 5.38
N ALA A 197 -15.00 -15.31 4.36
CA ALA A 197 -15.49 -13.95 4.56
C ALA A 197 -16.56 -13.93 5.66
N PRO A 198 -16.44 -13.12 6.68
CA PRO A 198 -15.50 -12.04 6.95
C PRO A 198 -14.26 -12.40 7.80
N GLY A 199 -14.03 -13.68 8.10
CA GLY A 199 -12.91 -14.12 8.94
C GLY A 199 -11.56 -14.21 8.18
N SER A 200 -11.58 -14.54 6.87
CA SER A 200 -10.36 -14.73 6.07
C SER A 200 -9.64 -13.42 5.68
N LEU A 201 -10.26 -12.27 5.82
CA LEU A 201 -9.61 -10.97 5.61
C LEU A 201 -8.32 -10.76 6.44
N VAL A 202 -8.06 -11.66 7.37
CA VAL A 202 -6.85 -11.65 8.22
C VAL A 202 -5.89 -12.77 7.84
N TYR A 203 -6.27 -13.67 6.93
CA TYR A 203 -5.44 -14.79 6.54
C TYR A 203 -4.26 -14.31 5.67
N VAL A 204 -3.09 -14.29 6.23
CA VAL A 204 -1.82 -14.20 5.47
C VAL A 204 -1.36 -15.64 5.29
N ARG A 205 -1.25 -16.11 4.05
CA ARG A 205 -0.69 -17.43 3.75
C ARG A 205 0.59 -17.66 4.56
N GLU A 206 0.71 -18.84 5.18
CA GLU A 206 1.86 -19.19 6.02
C GLU A 206 3.17 -19.38 5.22
N ASP A 207 3.09 -19.38 3.90
CA ASP A 207 4.14 -19.88 2.98
C ASP A 207 4.98 -18.78 2.29
N ARG A 208 5.28 -17.66 2.95
CA ARG A 208 6.33 -16.73 2.46
C ARG A 208 7.13 -16.11 3.58
#